data_860302d271e8ccb0c99be455b2923d39
#
_entry.id   860302d271e8ccb0c99be455b2923d39
#
_cell.length_a   1.000
_cell.length_b   1.000
_cell.length_c   1.000
_cell.angle_alpha   90.00
_cell.angle_beta   90.00
_cell.angle_gamma   90.00
#
_symmetry.space_group_name_H-M   'P 1'
#
loop_
_entity.id
_entity.type
_entity.pdbx_description
1 polymer ?
#
loop_
_entity_poly.entity_id
_entity_poly.type
_entity_poly.pdbx_seq_one_letter_code
_entity_poly.pdbx_strand_id
1 'polypeptide(L)'
;MAKERLHHIRENLLLALDTLRTHKFRSFLTILGVLIGTLTVISVASIFKGLDQQMVDAMEGFGTRSLFIFKFEPGISFHLTREERLRKPLTYEQAMAIKDLCPAVESVGVEAIIDGPPAVAKYKGLEMVDTIFRGSTPEMVRNVNAELQDGRLYTEIDDLHRRDVTVIGADVATRFFEGIDQLAMAFGLGQ
;
A
#
# COMPACT_ATOMS: atom_id res chain seq x y z
N MET A 1 45.77 -40.05 -19.71
CA MET A 1 44.34 -39.71 -19.91
C MET A 1 43.91 -38.37 -19.29
N ALA A 2 44.13 -38.04 -18.00
CA ALA A 2 43.74 -36.75 -17.42
C ALA A 2 44.55 -35.55 -17.95
N LYS A 3 45.85 -35.66 -18.14
CA LYS A 3 46.74 -34.61 -18.70
C LYS A 3 46.42 -34.26 -20.14
N GLU A 4 46.05 -35.21 -20.96
CA GLU A 4 45.68 -34.99 -22.36
C GLU A 4 44.34 -34.26 -22.46
N ARG A 5 43.36 -34.60 -21.63
CA ARG A 5 42.08 -33.88 -21.57
C ARG A 5 42.24 -32.40 -21.15
N LEU A 6 43.14 -32.12 -20.21
CA LEU A 6 43.44 -30.74 -19.82
C LEU A 6 44.12 -29.94 -20.94
N HIS A 7 44.98 -30.61 -21.73
CA HIS A 7 45.65 -29.96 -22.84
C HIS A 7 44.67 -29.56 -23.94
N HIS A 8 43.77 -30.47 -24.32
CA HIS A 8 42.73 -30.20 -25.32
C HIS A 8 41.74 -29.11 -24.84
N ILE A 9 41.40 -29.07 -23.55
CA ILE A 9 40.53 -28.01 -23.00
C ILE A 9 41.22 -26.66 -23.11
N ARG A 10 42.50 -26.58 -22.80
CA ARG A 10 43.30 -25.35 -22.91
C ARG A 10 43.44 -24.86 -24.35
N GLU A 11 43.71 -25.75 -25.30
CA GLU A 11 43.78 -25.42 -26.72
C GLU A 11 42.44 -24.93 -27.24
N ASN A 12 41.34 -25.61 -26.90
CA ASN A 12 39.99 -25.20 -27.29
C ASN A 12 39.59 -23.83 -26.69
N LEU A 13 40.01 -23.54 -25.47
CA LEU A 13 39.80 -22.23 -24.84
C LEU A 13 40.59 -21.11 -25.53
N LEU A 14 41.85 -21.40 -25.90
CA LEU A 14 42.69 -20.43 -26.62
C LEU A 14 42.13 -20.15 -28.02
N LEU A 15 41.71 -21.19 -28.76
CA LEU A 15 41.06 -21.04 -30.06
C LEU A 15 39.74 -20.26 -29.97
N ALA A 16 38.94 -20.52 -28.93
CA ALA A 16 37.69 -19.77 -28.70
C ALA A 16 37.97 -18.28 -28.40
N LEU A 17 38.99 -17.98 -27.58
CA LEU A 17 39.42 -16.61 -27.29
C LEU A 17 39.96 -15.88 -28.53
N ASP A 18 40.71 -16.58 -29.38
CA ASP A 18 41.23 -16.02 -30.63
C ASP A 18 40.12 -15.73 -31.64
N THR A 19 39.13 -16.61 -31.73
CA THR A 19 37.92 -16.41 -32.53
C THR A 19 37.13 -15.19 -32.06
N LEU A 20 37.01 -15.01 -30.75
CA LEU A 20 36.36 -13.83 -30.15
C LEU A 20 37.13 -12.54 -30.48
N ARG A 21 38.45 -12.57 -30.46
CA ARG A 21 39.30 -11.43 -30.83
C ARG A 21 39.22 -11.07 -32.29
N THR A 22 39.16 -12.06 -33.18
CA THR A 22 39.09 -11.85 -34.62
C THR A 22 37.77 -11.26 -35.06
N HIS A 23 36.65 -11.63 -34.38
CA HIS A 23 35.29 -11.15 -34.66
C HIS A 23 34.70 -10.32 -33.54
N LYS A 24 35.48 -9.40 -32.97
CA LYS A 24 35.16 -8.61 -31.78
C LYS A 24 33.81 -7.91 -31.81
N PHE A 25 33.40 -7.37 -32.95
CA PHE A 25 32.08 -6.69 -33.06
C PHE A 25 30.91 -7.67 -32.96
N ARG A 26 31.00 -8.85 -33.57
CA ARG A 26 29.95 -9.87 -33.49
C ARG A 26 29.84 -10.40 -32.07
N SER A 27 31.01 -10.74 -31.48
CA SER A 27 31.04 -11.23 -30.09
C SER A 27 30.54 -10.20 -29.11
N PHE A 28 30.92 -8.94 -29.27
CA PHE A 28 30.43 -7.83 -28.45
C PHE A 28 28.89 -7.68 -28.52
N LEU A 29 28.33 -7.67 -29.74
CA LEU A 29 26.90 -7.56 -29.94
C LEU A 29 26.13 -8.75 -29.34
N THR A 30 26.67 -9.96 -29.46
CA THR A 30 26.03 -11.15 -28.87
C THR A 30 26.06 -11.10 -27.34
N ILE A 31 27.22 -10.78 -26.76
CA ILE A 31 27.35 -10.65 -25.30
C ILE A 31 26.44 -9.51 -24.78
N LEU A 32 26.43 -8.39 -25.48
CA LEU A 32 25.58 -7.24 -25.11
C LEU A 32 24.09 -7.61 -25.15
N GLY A 33 23.66 -8.34 -26.17
CA GLY A 33 22.29 -8.82 -26.29
C GLY A 33 21.86 -9.73 -25.13
N VAL A 34 22.73 -10.71 -24.80
CA VAL A 34 22.49 -11.61 -23.67
C VAL A 34 22.48 -10.83 -22.36
N LEU A 35 23.41 -9.90 -22.18
CA LEU A 35 23.51 -9.08 -20.95
C LEU A 35 22.29 -8.21 -20.76
N ILE A 36 21.84 -7.52 -21.81
CA ILE A 36 20.62 -6.70 -21.74
C ILE A 36 19.40 -7.59 -21.46
N GLY A 37 19.28 -8.72 -22.16
CA GLY A 37 18.16 -9.65 -21.96
C GLY A 37 18.08 -10.18 -20.52
N THR A 38 19.19 -10.66 -19.99
CA THR A 38 19.23 -11.17 -18.61
C THR A 38 19.02 -10.07 -17.58
N LEU A 39 19.62 -8.89 -17.77
CA LEU A 39 19.44 -7.75 -16.89
C LEU A 39 17.95 -7.32 -16.82
N THR A 40 17.29 -7.26 -17.97
CA THR A 40 15.88 -6.91 -18.06
C THR A 40 15.01 -7.90 -17.28
N VAL A 41 15.21 -9.20 -17.47
CA VAL A 41 14.43 -10.23 -16.75
C VAL A 41 14.65 -10.15 -15.24
N ILE A 42 15.90 -10.00 -14.81
CA ILE A 42 16.22 -9.88 -13.39
C ILE A 42 15.62 -8.61 -12.79
N SER A 43 15.69 -7.48 -13.51
CA SER A 43 15.13 -6.21 -13.05
C SER A 43 13.61 -6.30 -12.89
N VAL A 44 12.91 -6.84 -13.86
CA VAL A 44 11.45 -7.03 -13.79
C VAL A 44 11.07 -7.96 -12.64
N ALA A 45 11.76 -9.10 -12.51
CA ALA A 45 11.50 -10.03 -11.41
C ALA A 45 11.76 -9.40 -10.04
N SER A 46 12.79 -8.56 -9.91
CA SER A 46 13.11 -7.85 -8.66
C SER A 46 12.03 -6.82 -8.30
N ILE A 47 11.49 -6.09 -9.28
CA ILE A 47 10.39 -5.14 -9.07
C ILE A 47 9.15 -5.87 -8.59
N PHE A 48 8.76 -6.97 -9.24
CA PHE A 48 7.59 -7.77 -8.81
C PHE A 48 7.76 -8.31 -7.40
N LYS A 49 8.95 -8.81 -7.05
CA LYS A 49 9.21 -9.32 -5.70
C LYS A 49 9.16 -8.20 -4.64
N GLY A 50 9.63 -7.01 -4.99
CA GLY A 50 9.52 -5.84 -4.12
C GLY A 50 8.07 -5.39 -3.90
N LEU A 51 7.24 -5.43 -4.93
CA LEU A 51 5.81 -5.13 -4.83
C LEU A 51 5.06 -6.17 -3.98
N ASP A 52 5.34 -7.47 -4.17
CA ASP A 52 4.77 -8.53 -3.33
C ASP A 52 5.08 -8.32 -1.86
N GLN A 53 6.34 -8.00 -1.53
CA GLN A 53 6.74 -7.75 -0.15
C GLN A 53 6.02 -6.53 0.43
N GLN A 54 5.92 -5.43 -0.31
CA GLN A 54 5.19 -4.24 0.14
C GLN A 54 3.70 -4.54 0.38
N MET A 55 3.08 -5.40 -0.45
CA MET A 55 1.69 -5.83 -0.23
C MET A 55 1.56 -6.67 1.04
N VAL A 56 2.49 -7.60 1.29
CA VAL A 56 2.49 -8.41 2.51
C VAL A 56 2.67 -7.52 3.74
N ASP A 57 3.65 -6.61 3.73
CA ASP A 57 3.92 -5.69 4.83
C ASP A 57 2.71 -4.77 5.11
N ALA A 58 2.05 -4.29 4.06
CA ALA A 58 0.81 -3.52 4.19
C ALA A 58 -0.34 -4.34 4.80
N MET A 59 -0.46 -5.63 4.42
CA MET A 59 -1.47 -6.53 4.99
C MET A 59 -1.16 -6.90 6.45
N GLU A 60 0.11 -7.09 6.80
CA GLU A 60 0.52 -7.36 8.18
C GLU A 60 0.20 -6.19 9.12
N GLY A 61 0.29 -4.95 8.63
CA GLY A 61 -0.12 -3.75 9.36
C GLY A 61 -1.62 -3.74 9.73
N PHE A 62 -2.47 -4.41 8.96
CA PHE A 62 -3.90 -4.56 9.27
C PHE A 62 -4.21 -5.69 10.27
N GLY A 63 -3.22 -6.48 10.68
CA GLY A 63 -3.37 -7.62 11.58
C GLY A 63 -3.80 -8.90 10.85
N THR A 64 -3.16 -9.99 11.18
CA THR A 64 -3.35 -11.32 10.54
C THR A 64 -4.72 -11.96 10.80
N ARG A 65 -5.54 -11.38 11.69
CA ARG A 65 -6.85 -11.90 12.10
C ARG A 65 -8.00 -10.95 11.71
N SER A 66 -7.74 -9.99 10.81
CA SER A 66 -8.73 -9.02 10.36
C SER A 66 -9.41 -9.48 9.08
N LEU A 67 -10.73 -9.31 9.02
CA LEU A 67 -11.57 -9.55 7.85
C LEU A 67 -12.16 -8.21 7.39
N PHE A 68 -11.93 -7.85 6.13
CA PHE A 68 -12.50 -6.66 5.54
C PHE A 68 -13.68 -7.02 4.64
N ILE A 69 -14.80 -6.33 4.84
CA ILE A 69 -16.02 -6.52 4.04
C ILE A 69 -16.26 -5.24 3.25
N PHE A 70 -16.22 -5.36 1.94
CA PHE A 70 -16.43 -4.24 1.02
C PHE A 70 -17.69 -4.44 0.18
N LYS A 71 -18.33 -3.34 -0.19
CA LYS A 71 -19.45 -3.36 -1.16
C LYS A 71 -19.00 -3.81 -2.54
N PHE A 72 -17.78 -3.44 -2.93
CA PHE A 72 -17.16 -3.75 -4.21
C PHE A 72 -15.88 -4.55 -3.99
N GLU A 73 -15.50 -5.34 -4.98
CA GLU A 73 -14.23 -6.05 -4.96
C GLU A 73 -13.08 -5.03 -4.91
N PRO A 74 -12.17 -5.13 -3.92
CA PRO A 74 -11.02 -4.25 -3.85
C PRO A 74 -10.08 -4.54 -5.03
N GLY A 75 -9.83 -3.54 -5.84
CA GLY A 75 -8.95 -3.63 -7.01
C GLY A 75 -9.14 -2.47 -7.97
N ILE A 76 -8.28 -2.39 -8.99
CA ILE A 76 -8.38 -1.40 -10.05
C ILE A 76 -9.45 -1.88 -11.06
N SER A 77 -10.72 -1.80 -10.67
CA SER A 77 -11.82 -2.10 -11.57
C SER A 77 -12.32 -0.81 -12.22
N PHE A 78 -11.92 -0.56 -13.46
CA PHE A 78 -12.38 0.62 -14.22
C PHE A 78 -13.83 0.54 -14.66
N HIS A 79 -14.47 -0.64 -14.55
CA HIS A 79 -15.84 -0.85 -14.99
C HIS A 79 -16.61 -1.70 -13.99
N LEU A 80 -17.46 -1.05 -13.20
CA LEU A 80 -18.43 -1.75 -12.36
C LEU A 80 -19.51 -2.38 -13.24
N THR A 81 -19.78 -3.66 -13.01
CA THR A 81 -20.89 -4.36 -13.66
C THR A 81 -22.23 -3.76 -13.22
N ARG A 82 -23.29 -4.02 -13.98
CA ARG A 82 -24.64 -3.57 -13.60
C ARG A 82 -25.07 -4.13 -12.25
N GLU A 83 -24.73 -5.36 -11.95
CA GLU A 83 -25.05 -6.03 -10.68
C GLU A 83 -24.33 -5.39 -9.49
N GLU A 84 -23.07 -5.04 -9.65
CA GLU A 84 -22.29 -4.35 -8.61
C GLU A 84 -22.85 -2.98 -8.29
N ARG A 85 -23.27 -2.22 -9.30
CA ARG A 85 -23.91 -0.91 -9.10
C ARG A 85 -25.22 -1.00 -8.33
N LEU A 86 -25.97 -2.08 -8.49
CA LEU A 86 -27.26 -2.32 -7.83
C LEU A 86 -27.12 -2.91 -6.42
N ARG A 87 -25.92 -3.32 -5.99
CA ARG A 87 -25.68 -3.77 -4.61
C ARG A 87 -26.06 -2.68 -3.62
N LYS A 88 -26.80 -3.07 -2.60
CA LYS A 88 -27.12 -2.15 -1.50
C LYS A 88 -25.85 -1.74 -0.76
N PRO A 89 -25.75 -0.50 -0.28
CA PRO A 89 -24.65 -0.10 0.59
C PRO A 89 -24.67 -0.92 1.90
N LEU A 90 -23.49 -1.17 2.44
CA LEU A 90 -23.37 -1.74 3.77
C LEU A 90 -23.80 -0.68 4.79
N THR A 91 -24.56 -1.08 5.81
CA THR A 91 -25.04 -0.17 6.84
C THR A 91 -24.36 -0.44 8.19
N TYR A 92 -24.36 0.57 9.06
CA TYR A 92 -23.82 0.44 10.41
C TYR A 92 -24.56 -0.65 11.21
N GLU A 93 -25.88 -0.76 11.07
CA GLU A 93 -26.71 -1.76 11.76
C GLU A 93 -26.32 -3.18 11.34
N GLN A 94 -25.97 -3.38 10.07
CA GLN A 94 -25.49 -4.68 9.59
C GLN A 94 -24.13 -5.03 10.20
N ALA A 95 -23.25 -4.07 10.35
CA ALA A 95 -21.97 -4.25 11.00
C ALA A 95 -22.15 -4.63 12.48
N MET A 96 -23.02 -3.93 13.20
CA MET A 96 -23.33 -4.26 14.60
C MET A 96 -23.99 -5.63 14.74
N ALA A 97 -24.87 -6.01 13.82
CA ALA A 97 -25.46 -7.36 13.81
C ALA A 97 -24.40 -8.46 13.68
N ILE A 98 -23.31 -8.24 12.95
CA ILE A 98 -22.18 -9.18 12.89
C ILE A 98 -21.54 -9.33 14.28
N LYS A 99 -21.32 -8.22 14.98
CA LYS A 99 -20.75 -8.23 16.33
C LYS A 99 -21.62 -9.04 17.31
N ASP A 100 -22.95 -8.86 17.22
CA ASP A 100 -23.89 -9.49 18.16
C ASP A 100 -24.15 -10.97 17.85
N LEU A 101 -24.15 -11.34 16.57
CA LEU A 101 -24.51 -12.69 16.12
C LEU A 101 -23.33 -13.63 15.92
N CYS A 102 -22.11 -13.13 15.81
CA CYS A 102 -20.93 -13.90 15.54
C CYS A 102 -19.97 -13.95 16.74
N PRO A 103 -20.06 -14.95 17.62
CA PRO A 103 -19.24 -15.03 18.84
C PRO A 103 -17.74 -15.20 18.57
N ALA A 104 -17.35 -15.52 17.34
CA ALA A 104 -15.94 -15.58 16.92
C ALA A 104 -15.34 -14.20 16.57
N VAL A 105 -16.18 -13.16 16.49
CA VAL A 105 -15.77 -11.80 16.17
C VAL A 105 -15.57 -11.01 17.47
N GLU A 106 -14.33 -10.61 17.71
CA GLU A 106 -13.95 -9.86 18.91
C GLU A 106 -14.40 -8.39 18.83
N SER A 107 -14.17 -7.75 17.70
CA SER A 107 -14.55 -6.36 17.47
C SER A 107 -14.94 -6.11 16.02
N VAL A 108 -15.82 -5.12 15.81
CA VAL A 108 -16.25 -4.68 14.49
C VAL A 108 -16.00 -3.19 14.37
N GLY A 109 -15.12 -2.82 13.43
CA GLY A 109 -14.88 -1.43 13.07
C GLY A 109 -15.62 -1.08 11.78
N VAL A 110 -16.16 0.11 11.70
CA VAL A 110 -16.84 0.62 10.51
C VAL A 110 -16.09 1.83 9.98
N GLU A 111 -15.90 1.85 8.67
CA GLU A 111 -15.30 2.98 7.96
C GLU A 111 -16.24 3.44 6.85
N ALA A 112 -16.48 4.74 6.79
CA ALA A 112 -17.22 5.39 5.72
C ALA A 112 -16.28 6.26 4.89
N ILE A 113 -16.22 5.97 3.60
CA ILE A 113 -15.52 6.81 2.63
C ILE A 113 -16.53 7.80 2.08
N ILE A 114 -16.17 9.07 2.08
CA ILE A 114 -17.02 10.11 1.49
C ILE A 114 -16.86 10.03 -0.03
N ASP A 115 -17.88 9.54 -0.70
CA ASP A 115 -17.96 9.53 -2.16
C ASP A 115 -18.18 10.98 -2.66
N GLY A 116 -17.21 11.53 -3.36
CA GLY A 116 -17.33 12.89 -3.88
C GLY A 116 -16.06 13.34 -4.61
N PRO A 117 -16.01 14.60 -5.04
CA PRO A 117 -14.76 15.16 -5.55
C PRO A 117 -13.67 15.10 -4.46
N PRO A 118 -12.39 15.05 -4.87
CA PRO A 118 -11.28 15.02 -3.92
C PRO A 118 -11.43 16.09 -2.84
N ALA A 119 -11.36 15.67 -1.59
CA ALA A 119 -11.48 16.61 -0.48
C ALA A 119 -10.27 17.55 -0.47
N VAL A 120 -10.52 18.81 -0.18
CA VAL A 120 -9.48 19.83 -0.04
C VAL A 120 -9.39 20.20 1.43
N ALA A 121 -8.27 19.85 2.05
CA ALA A 121 -7.98 20.30 3.41
C ALA A 121 -7.46 21.73 3.36
N LYS A 122 -8.01 22.61 4.21
CA LYS A 122 -7.63 24.03 4.29
C LYS A 122 -7.33 24.44 5.73
N TYR A 123 -6.22 25.13 5.92
CA TYR A 123 -5.85 25.70 7.22
C TYR A 123 -5.01 26.96 7.04
N LYS A 124 -5.42 28.07 7.64
CA LYS A 124 -4.71 29.37 7.62
C LYS A 124 -4.22 29.81 6.24
N GLY A 125 -5.04 29.60 5.19
CA GLY A 125 -4.69 29.96 3.81
C GLY A 125 -3.83 28.95 3.05
N LEU A 126 -3.41 27.87 3.71
CA LEU A 126 -2.79 26.73 3.06
C LEU A 126 -3.88 25.75 2.59
N GLU A 127 -3.69 25.18 1.41
CA GLU A 127 -4.59 24.18 0.83
C GLU A 127 -3.82 22.93 0.46
N MET A 128 -4.43 21.76 0.71
CA MET A 128 -3.96 20.47 0.29
C MET A 128 -5.07 19.75 -0.46
N VAL A 129 -4.85 19.51 -1.74
CA VAL A 129 -5.77 18.81 -2.65
C VAL A 129 -5.50 17.31 -2.55
N ASP A 130 -6.46 16.50 -3.02
CA ASP A 130 -6.37 15.03 -3.02
C ASP A 130 -6.25 14.40 -1.62
N THR A 131 -6.80 15.06 -0.61
CA THR A 131 -6.85 14.52 0.75
C THR A 131 -7.96 13.48 0.84
N ILE A 132 -7.63 12.26 1.27
CA ILE A 132 -8.62 11.22 1.53
C ILE A 132 -9.24 11.50 2.89
N PHE A 133 -10.55 11.78 2.91
CA PHE A 133 -11.31 12.00 4.14
C PHE A 133 -12.21 10.80 4.41
N ARG A 134 -12.10 10.25 5.62
CA ARG A 134 -12.82 9.05 6.03
C ARG A 134 -13.44 9.26 7.40
N GLY A 135 -14.69 8.84 7.57
CA GLY A 135 -15.27 8.67 8.89
C GLY A 135 -15.07 7.25 9.38
N SER A 136 -14.64 7.06 10.62
CA SER A 136 -14.47 5.71 11.17
C SER A 136 -14.82 5.63 12.63
N THR A 137 -15.20 4.45 13.07
CA THR A 137 -15.43 4.18 14.49
C THR A 137 -14.10 4.01 15.23
N PRO A 138 -14.09 4.22 16.58
CA PRO A 138 -12.88 4.02 17.38
C PRO A 138 -12.29 2.61 17.26
N GLU A 139 -13.15 1.59 17.09
CA GLU A 139 -12.75 0.20 16.89
C GLU A 139 -11.96 0.03 15.59
N MET A 140 -12.33 0.71 14.51
CA MET A 140 -11.63 0.62 13.25
C MET A 140 -10.18 1.06 13.39
N VAL A 141 -9.94 2.18 14.05
CA VAL A 141 -8.59 2.72 14.25
C VAL A 141 -7.75 1.79 15.15
N ARG A 142 -8.37 1.17 16.16
CA ARG A 142 -7.69 0.17 17.00
C ARG A 142 -7.36 -1.10 16.22
N ASN A 143 -8.28 -1.56 15.37
CA ASN A 143 -8.12 -2.81 14.63
C ASN A 143 -7.02 -2.73 13.54
N VAL A 144 -6.73 -1.56 13.01
CA VAL A 144 -5.66 -1.37 12.02
C VAL A 144 -4.28 -1.09 12.64
N ASN A 145 -4.14 -1.22 13.97
CA ASN A 145 -2.87 -1.00 14.67
C ASN A 145 -2.16 0.30 14.26
N ALA A 146 -2.93 1.38 14.09
CA ALA A 146 -2.38 2.66 13.68
C ALA A 146 -1.38 3.18 14.74
N GLU A 147 -0.14 3.37 14.35
CA GLU A 147 0.87 4.01 15.19
C GLU A 147 0.60 5.51 15.26
N LEU A 148 0.40 6.00 16.47
CA LEU A 148 0.19 7.41 16.73
C LEU A 148 1.53 8.06 17.08
N GLN A 149 1.92 9.07 16.29
CA GLN A 149 3.14 9.82 16.55
C GLN A 149 2.97 10.79 17.71
N ASP A 150 1.86 11.54 17.71
CA ASP A 150 1.53 12.55 18.72
C ASP A 150 0.03 12.58 19.01
N GLY A 151 -0.35 13.01 20.21
CA GLY A 151 -1.76 13.18 20.61
C GLY A 151 -2.41 11.90 21.13
N ARG A 152 -3.69 11.74 20.85
CA ARG A 152 -4.48 10.57 21.24
C ARG A 152 -5.46 10.17 20.13
N LEU A 153 -5.80 8.91 20.08
CA LEU A 153 -6.92 8.44 19.26
C LEU A 153 -8.24 8.89 19.87
N TYR A 154 -9.25 9.07 19.03
CA TYR A 154 -10.61 9.32 19.50
C TYR A 154 -11.20 8.05 20.13
N THR A 155 -12.11 8.26 21.07
CA THR A 155 -12.69 7.22 21.91
C THR A 155 -14.20 7.13 21.68
N GLU A 156 -14.82 6.06 22.21
CA GLU A 156 -16.27 5.90 22.22
C GLU A 156 -17.00 7.08 22.88
N ILE A 157 -16.36 7.73 23.86
CA ILE A 157 -16.91 8.92 24.52
C ILE A 157 -16.95 10.11 23.55
N ASP A 158 -15.93 10.26 22.71
CA ASP A 158 -15.88 11.33 21.70
C ASP A 158 -16.97 11.10 20.64
N ASP A 159 -17.16 9.84 20.21
CA ASP A 159 -18.20 9.45 19.26
C ASP A 159 -19.61 9.63 19.85
N LEU A 160 -19.85 9.14 21.08
CA LEU A 160 -21.13 9.28 21.76
C LEU A 160 -21.55 10.74 21.93
N HIS A 161 -20.61 11.64 22.24
CA HIS A 161 -20.87 13.06 22.39
C HIS A 161 -20.73 13.86 21.10
N ARG A 162 -20.51 13.17 19.96
CA ARG A 162 -20.32 13.78 18.62
C ARG A 162 -19.32 14.93 18.66
N ARG A 163 -18.18 14.68 19.31
CA ARG A 163 -17.11 15.66 19.36
C ARG A 163 -16.42 15.77 18.00
N ASP A 164 -16.14 17.00 17.59
CA ASP A 164 -15.36 17.26 16.37
C ASP A 164 -13.87 16.95 16.61
N VAL A 165 -13.51 15.68 16.48
CA VAL A 165 -12.14 15.19 16.63
C VAL A 165 -11.72 14.50 15.35
N THR A 166 -10.46 14.66 14.97
CA THR A 166 -9.90 14.00 13.79
C THR A 166 -8.49 13.48 14.06
N VAL A 167 -8.13 12.43 13.37
CA VAL A 167 -6.76 11.94 13.28
C VAL A 167 -6.26 12.29 11.89
N ILE A 168 -5.12 12.93 11.80
CA ILE A 168 -4.52 13.38 10.55
C ILE A 168 -3.25 12.58 10.24
N GLY A 169 -3.01 12.29 8.97
CA GLY A 169 -1.77 11.65 8.55
C GLY A 169 -0.54 12.57 8.72
N ALA A 170 0.64 11.98 8.83
CA ALA A 170 1.90 12.69 9.02
C ALA A 170 2.15 13.76 7.95
N ASP A 171 1.80 13.51 6.69
CA ASP A 171 1.96 14.46 5.59
C ASP A 171 1.08 15.71 5.78
N VAL A 172 -0.17 15.51 6.22
CA VAL A 172 -1.11 16.61 6.52
C VAL A 172 -0.61 17.40 7.72
N ALA A 173 -0.14 16.70 8.77
CA ALA A 173 0.43 17.32 9.95
C ALA A 173 1.64 18.19 9.62
N THR A 174 2.61 17.65 8.88
CA THR A 174 3.80 18.39 8.44
C THR A 174 3.43 19.60 7.59
N ARG A 175 2.47 19.45 6.66
CA ARG A 175 2.09 20.52 5.73
C ARG A 175 1.42 21.72 6.42
N PHE A 176 0.58 21.45 7.42
CA PHE A 176 -0.23 22.48 8.07
C PHE A 176 0.33 22.98 9.41
N PHE A 177 1.13 22.14 10.10
CA PHE A 177 1.55 22.38 11.49
C PHE A 177 3.06 22.31 11.69
N GLU A 178 3.85 22.52 10.65
CA GLU A 178 5.30 22.58 10.74
C GLU A 178 5.74 23.62 11.79
N GLY A 179 6.37 23.16 12.87
CA GLY A 179 6.86 24.01 13.97
C GLY A 179 5.83 24.38 15.03
N ILE A 180 4.62 23.78 15.03
CA ILE A 180 3.62 24.00 16.07
C ILE A 180 3.50 22.71 16.91
N ASP A 181 3.41 22.87 18.22
CA ASP A 181 3.17 21.76 19.16
C ASP A 181 1.82 21.10 18.84
N GLN A 182 1.85 19.90 18.25
CA GLN A 182 0.70 19.24 17.63
C GLN A 182 -0.31 18.72 18.68
N LEU A 183 0.10 18.67 19.94
CA LEU A 183 -0.66 18.14 21.07
C LEU A 183 -1.93 18.91 21.46
N ALA A 184 -2.20 20.08 20.90
CA ALA A 184 -3.23 20.99 21.39
C ALA A 184 -4.43 21.25 20.45
N MET A 185 -4.57 20.56 19.31
CA MET A 185 -5.61 20.92 18.34
C MET A 185 -6.69 19.84 18.17
N ALA A 186 -7.84 20.07 18.80
CA ALA A 186 -9.12 19.53 18.36
C ALA A 186 -9.60 20.39 17.16
N PHE A 187 -9.77 19.78 15.97
CA PHE A 187 -10.28 20.48 14.80
C PHE A 187 -11.80 20.39 14.76
N GLY A 188 -12.45 21.53 14.87
CA GLY A 188 -13.82 21.69 14.40
C GLY A 188 -13.82 21.74 12.88
N LEU A 189 -14.54 20.83 12.23
CA LEU A 189 -14.90 20.95 10.84
C LEU A 189 -15.84 22.16 10.74
N GLY A 190 -15.30 23.30 10.32
CA GLY A 190 -16.11 24.50 10.06
C GLY A 190 -17.14 24.20 8.96
N GLN A 191 -18.39 24.61 9.23
CA GLN A 191 -19.51 24.60 8.29
C GLN A 191 -19.19 25.38 7.02
#